data_06bcdb1aebbd9a8bbc68f03ae481089c
#
_entry.id   06bcdb1aebbd9a8bbc68f03ae481089c
#
_cell.length_a   1.000
_cell.length_b   1.000
_cell.length_c   1.000
_cell.angle_alpha   90.00
_cell.angle_beta   90.00
_cell.angle_gamma   90.00
#
_symmetry.space_group_name_H-M   'P 1'
#
loop_
_entity.id
_entity.type
_entity.pdbx_description
1 polymer ?
#
loop_
_entity_poly.entity_id
_entity_poly.type
_entity_poly.pdbx_seq_one_letter_code
_entity_poly.pdbx_strand_id
1 'polypeptide(L)'
;MQPFRPAPELRLPGIRVTDRWFVVGQRRFDVTELQNLRTLRGSHHPMAIRLAICALLAVAGIGLFFGQLEPIGVGGAAVAAVLLGATAVALAWRSPRSYEMWAEYRGLTIQLYYCDDERRYNAVSRAVIRARERAWLENSPGAAEYPAAAAQAAWFTQAA
;
A
#
# COMPACT_ATOMS: atom_id res chain seq x y z
N MET A 1 -20.63 6.54 33.98
CA MET A 1 -19.24 6.77 33.52
C MET A 1 -18.67 5.45 33.08
N GLN A 2 -18.66 5.14 31.78
CA GLN A 2 -17.94 3.94 31.29
C GLN A 2 -16.45 4.26 31.29
N PRO A 3 -15.58 3.36 31.82
CA PRO A 3 -14.16 3.57 31.78
C PRO A 3 -13.72 3.58 30.31
N PHE A 4 -13.00 4.61 29.94
CA PHE A 4 -12.37 4.79 28.64
C PHE A 4 -11.55 3.54 28.31
N ARG A 5 -12.07 2.67 27.46
CA ARG A 5 -11.32 1.51 26.96
C ARG A 5 -10.28 2.05 26.00
N PRO A 6 -8.98 1.92 26.30
CA PRO A 6 -7.95 2.26 25.33
C PRO A 6 -8.21 1.46 24.07
N ALA A 7 -8.22 2.14 22.95
CA ALA A 7 -8.44 1.49 21.67
C ALA A 7 -7.37 0.44 21.40
N PRO A 8 -7.71 -0.64 20.71
CA PRO A 8 -6.75 -1.70 20.41
C PRO A 8 -5.58 -1.12 19.61
N GLU A 9 -4.43 -1.00 20.27
CA GLU A 9 -3.17 -0.68 19.60
C GLU A 9 -2.88 -1.76 18.57
N LEU A 10 -2.69 -1.38 17.32
CA LEU A 10 -2.21 -2.32 16.32
C LEU A 10 -0.71 -2.52 16.54
N ARG A 11 -0.33 -3.74 16.92
CA ARG A 11 1.07 -4.16 17.06
C ARG A 11 1.38 -5.25 16.06
N LEU A 12 2.18 -4.91 15.05
CA LEU A 12 2.75 -5.85 14.08
C LEU A 12 4.28 -5.81 14.20
N PRO A 13 4.99 -6.84 13.74
CA PRO A 13 6.45 -6.81 13.72
C PRO A 13 6.96 -5.56 12.98
N GLY A 14 7.66 -4.69 13.71
CA GLY A 14 8.19 -3.43 13.17
C GLY A 14 7.20 -2.28 13.01
N ILE A 15 5.92 -2.47 13.38
CA ILE A 15 4.89 -1.42 13.23
C ILE A 15 4.06 -1.33 14.50
N ARG A 16 3.87 -0.11 14.98
CA ARG A 16 2.98 0.20 16.10
C ARG A 16 2.13 1.42 15.75
N VAL A 17 0.82 1.27 15.86
CA VAL A 17 -0.13 2.37 15.70
C VAL A 17 -0.81 2.60 17.03
N THR A 18 -0.63 3.79 17.58
CA THR A 18 -1.31 4.29 18.79
C THR A 18 -2.15 5.50 18.41
N ASP A 19 -3.00 5.98 19.29
CA ASP A 19 -3.86 7.15 19.00
C ASP A 19 -3.04 8.42 18.67
N ARG A 20 -1.82 8.54 19.17
CA ARG A 20 -0.96 9.70 18.93
C ARG A 20 0.21 9.44 17.99
N TRP A 21 0.73 8.21 17.93
CA TRP A 21 1.97 7.92 17.23
C TRP A 21 1.81 6.77 16.25
N PHE A 22 2.34 6.97 15.05
CA PHE A 22 2.59 5.93 14.07
C PHE A 22 4.09 5.65 14.01
N VAL A 23 4.49 4.43 14.37
CA VAL A 23 5.89 4.00 14.43
C VAL A 23 6.12 2.90 13.41
N VAL A 24 7.08 3.10 12.50
CA VAL A 24 7.51 2.11 11.51
C VAL A 24 9.02 1.96 11.58
N GLY A 25 9.49 0.80 12.06
CA GLY A 25 10.90 0.57 12.33
C GLY A 25 11.43 1.55 13.36
N GLN A 26 12.36 2.40 12.96
CA GLN A 26 12.96 3.46 13.80
C GLN A 26 12.30 4.84 13.62
N ARG A 27 11.38 4.97 12.65
CA ARG A 27 10.71 6.24 12.35
C ARG A 27 9.45 6.37 13.18
N ARG A 28 9.23 7.55 13.73
CA ARG A 28 8.06 7.88 14.54
C ARG A 28 7.40 9.13 13.98
N PHE A 29 6.09 9.05 13.72
CA PHE A 29 5.30 10.14 13.14
C PHE A 29 4.16 10.48 14.09
N ASP A 30 3.90 11.77 14.30
CA ASP A 30 2.73 12.23 15.02
C ASP A 30 1.52 12.12 14.09
N VAL A 31 0.48 11.42 14.55
CA VAL A 31 -0.73 11.14 13.76
C VAL A 31 -1.51 12.43 13.49
N THR A 32 -1.41 13.43 14.37
CA THR A 32 -2.10 14.71 14.22
C THR A 32 -1.52 15.57 13.10
N GLU A 33 -0.22 15.41 12.80
CA GLU A 33 0.47 16.14 11.75
C GLU A 33 0.38 15.45 10.38
N LEU A 34 -0.23 14.25 10.31
CA LEU A 34 -0.40 13.52 9.05
C LEU A 34 -1.59 14.07 8.27
N GLN A 35 -1.32 14.66 7.11
CA GLN A 35 -2.32 15.16 6.19
C GLN A 35 -2.28 14.40 4.88
N ASN A 36 -3.36 14.49 4.07
CA ASN A 36 -3.42 13.93 2.72
C ASN A 36 -2.94 12.48 2.59
N LEU A 37 -3.46 11.58 3.45
CA LEU A 37 -3.19 10.15 3.35
C LEU A 37 -3.61 9.63 1.97
N ARG A 38 -2.64 9.18 1.18
CA ARG A 38 -2.86 8.60 -0.15
C ARG A 38 -2.36 7.17 -0.17
N THR A 39 -3.21 6.29 -0.67
CA THR A 39 -2.87 4.90 -0.94
C THR A 39 -2.54 4.78 -2.41
N LEU A 40 -1.30 4.42 -2.71
CA LEU A 40 -0.87 4.14 -4.07
C LEU A 40 -0.65 2.62 -4.20
N ARG A 41 -1.20 2.05 -5.26
CA ARG A 41 -0.78 0.72 -5.69
C ARG A 41 0.52 0.90 -6.44
N GLY A 42 1.60 0.34 -5.91
CA GLY A 42 2.90 0.36 -6.56
C GLY A 42 2.87 -0.34 -7.92
N SER A 43 3.79 0.05 -8.78
CA SER A 43 4.00 -0.57 -10.08
C SER A 43 4.47 -2.03 -9.90
N HIS A 44 4.36 -2.80 -10.99
CA HIS A 44 4.89 -4.16 -11.04
C HIS A 44 6.36 -4.19 -10.61
N HIS A 45 6.74 -5.28 -9.96
CA HIS A 45 8.11 -5.46 -9.48
C HIS A 45 9.13 -5.16 -10.59
N PRO A 46 10.16 -4.32 -10.35
CA PRO A 46 11.07 -3.86 -11.39
C PRO A 46 11.80 -5.01 -12.10
N MET A 47 11.98 -6.15 -11.42
CA MET A 47 12.53 -7.37 -12.02
C MET A 47 11.65 -7.95 -13.13
N ALA A 48 10.32 -7.93 -12.98
CA ALA A 48 9.40 -8.45 -13.99
C ALA A 48 9.48 -7.61 -15.29
N ILE A 49 9.59 -6.29 -15.16
CA ILE A 49 9.74 -5.37 -16.29
C ILE A 49 11.09 -5.62 -17.00
N ARG A 50 12.18 -5.76 -16.24
CA ARG A 50 13.50 -6.06 -16.82
C ARG A 50 13.52 -7.38 -17.59
N LEU A 51 12.92 -8.43 -17.04
CA LEU A 51 12.83 -9.73 -17.72
C LEU A 51 11.94 -9.65 -18.97
N ALA A 52 10.85 -8.91 -18.95
CA ALA A 52 10.02 -8.69 -20.13
C ALA A 52 10.80 -7.96 -21.25
N ILE A 53 11.59 -6.95 -20.90
CA ILE A 53 12.45 -6.24 -21.85
C ILE A 53 13.50 -7.18 -22.43
N CYS A 54 14.18 -7.99 -21.60
CA CYS A 54 15.17 -8.96 -22.08
C CYS A 54 14.56 -10.00 -23.03
N ALA A 55 13.34 -10.50 -22.71
CA ALA A 55 12.64 -11.44 -23.57
C ALA A 55 12.29 -10.80 -24.93
N LEU A 56 11.82 -9.56 -24.90
CA LEU A 56 11.48 -8.81 -26.12
C LEU A 56 12.72 -8.55 -27.01
N LEU A 57 13.84 -8.18 -26.41
CA LEU A 57 15.11 -7.99 -27.11
C LEU A 57 15.64 -9.31 -27.70
N ALA A 58 15.49 -10.42 -27.00
CA ALA A 58 15.85 -11.73 -27.50
C ALA A 58 15.02 -12.12 -28.72
N VAL A 59 13.71 -11.91 -28.70
CA VAL A 59 12.82 -12.16 -29.84
C VAL A 59 13.18 -11.26 -31.04
N ALA A 60 13.43 -9.97 -30.79
CA ALA A 60 13.85 -9.03 -31.82
C ALA A 60 15.20 -9.42 -32.46
N GLY A 61 16.17 -9.85 -31.63
CA GLY A 61 17.46 -10.34 -32.09
C GLY A 61 17.30 -11.55 -32.99
N ILE A 62 16.49 -12.53 -32.62
CA ILE A 62 16.20 -13.69 -33.46
C ILE A 62 15.63 -13.25 -34.81
N GLY A 63 14.68 -12.33 -34.83
CA GLY A 63 14.06 -11.83 -36.05
C GLY A 63 15.04 -11.13 -36.98
N LEU A 64 15.99 -10.36 -36.46
CA LEU A 64 17.02 -9.67 -37.25
C LEU A 64 18.04 -10.62 -37.87
N PHE A 65 18.41 -11.69 -37.17
CA PHE A 65 19.43 -12.64 -37.60
C PHE A 65 18.84 -13.92 -38.22
N PHE A 66 17.52 -13.98 -38.41
CA PHE A 66 16.82 -15.18 -38.90
C PHE A 66 17.44 -15.76 -40.21
N GLY A 67 17.85 -14.89 -41.13
CA GLY A 67 18.43 -15.31 -42.41
C GLY A 67 19.87 -15.81 -42.35
N GLN A 68 20.55 -15.65 -41.22
CA GLN A 68 21.96 -16.05 -41.03
C GLN A 68 22.13 -17.26 -40.11
N LEU A 69 21.07 -17.70 -39.47
CA LEU A 69 21.10 -18.83 -38.55
C LEU A 69 20.76 -20.14 -39.30
N GLU A 70 21.54 -21.18 -39.02
CA GLU A 70 21.18 -22.54 -39.46
C GLU A 70 19.82 -22.98 -38.82
N PRO A 71 19.06 -23.86 -39.48
CA PRO A 71 17.72 -24.30 -38.98
C PRO A 71 17.72 -24.79 -37.54
N ILE A 72 18.81 -25.47 -37.12
CA ILE A 72 18.96 -25.95 -35.74
C ILE A 72 19.14 -24.79 -34.78
N GLY A 73 19.92 -23.75 -35.18
CA GLY A 73 20.10 -22.53 -34.37
C GLY A 73 18.83 -21.74 -34.21
N VAL A 74 18.01 -21.63 -35.23
CA VAL A 74 16.66 -20.96 -35.17
C VAL A 74 15.75 -21.70 -34.20
N GLY A 75 15.71 -23.03 -34.25
CA GLY A 75 14.89 -23.84 -33.35
C GLY A 75 15.29 -23.65 -31.87
N GLY A 76 16.58 -23.69 -31.58
CA GLY A 76 17.14 -23.48 -30.24
C GLY A 76 16.81 -22.08 -29.69
N ALA A 77 17.03 -21.06 -30.52
CA ALA A 77 16.75 -19.67 -30.16
C ALA A 77 15.27 -19.42 -29.93
N ALA A 78 14.38 -20.01 -30.73
CA ALA A 78 12.94 -19.90 -30.54
C ALA A 78 12.47 -20.53 -29.21
N VAL A 79 12.97 -21.72 -28.87
CA VAL A 79 12.69 -22.39 -27.60
C VAL A 79 13.17 -21.53 -26.42
N ALA A 80 14.37 -20.97 -26.48
CA ALA A 80 14.93 -20.11 -25.45
C ALA A 80 14.07 -18.85 -25.26
N ALA A 81 13.61 -18.22 -26.36
CA ALA A 81 12.74 -17.04 -26.28
C ALA A 81 11.38 -17.36 -25.66
N VAL A 82 10.77 -18.51 -26.00
CA VAL A 82 9.51 -18.95 -25.40
C VAL A 82 9.67 -19.21 -23.91
N LEU A 83 10.75 -19.87 -23.48
CA LEU A 83 11.03 -20.12 -22.07
C LEU A 83 11.25 -18.81 -21.29
N LEU A 84 12.01 -17.87 -21.84
CA LEU A 84 12.22 -16.54 -21.24
C LEU A 84 10.89 -15.76 -21.13
N GLY A 85 10.07 -15.78 -22.18
CA GLY A 85 8.75 -15.16 -22.17
C GLY A 85 7.81 -15.79 -21.13
N ALA A 86 7.75 -17.12 -21.09
CA ALA A 86 6.94 -17.85 -20.11
C ALA A 86 7.37 -17.57 -18.67
N THR A 87 8.68 -17.52 -18.40
CA THR A 87 9.22 -17.20 -17.08
C THR A 87 8.92 -15.75 -16.69
N ALA A 88 9.03 -14.80 -17.63
CA ALA A 88 8.69 -13.40 -17.39
C ALA A 88 7.21 -13.23 -17.04
N VAL A 89 6.30 -13.90 -17.78
CA VAL A 89 4.86 -13.89 -17.50
C VAL A 89 4.54 -14.53 -16.15
N ALA A 90 5.13 -15.70 -15.86
CA ALA A 90 4.93 -16.39 -14.59
C ALA A 90 5.40 -15.55 -13.39
N LEU A 91 6.55 -14.87 -13.51
CA LEU A 91 7.05 -13.95 -12.50
C LEU A 91 6.17 -12.72 -12.34
N ALA A 92 5.67 -12.14 -13.44
CA ALA A 92 4.74 -11.01 -13.40
C ALA A 92 3.42 -11.38 -12.69
N TRP A 93 2.91 -12.58 -12.92
CA TRP A 93 1.69 -13.07 -12.27
C TRP A 93 1.92 -13.41 -10.79
N ARG A 94 3.10 -13.94 -10.45
CA ARG A 94 3.44 -14.33 -9.09
C ARG A 94 3.97 -13.18 -8.24
N SER A 95 4.38 -12.07 -8.84
CA SER A 95 4.87 -10.90 -8.12
C SER A 95 3.72 -10.24 -7.35
N PRO A 96 3.77 -10.22 -6.02
CA PRO A 96 2.78 -9.52 -5.23
C PRO A 96 2.80 -8.03 -5.60
N ARG A 97 1.62 -7.44 -5.72
CA ARG A 97 1.50 -6.00 -5.94
C ARG A 97 1.98 -5.30 -4.68
N SER A 98 2.87 -4.36 -4.82
CA SER A 98 3.30 -3.53 -3.70
C SER A 98 2.23 -2.47 -3.38
N TYR A 99 2.07 -2.21 -2.11
CA TYR A 99 1.16 -1.19 -1.60
C TYR A 99 1.99 -0.14 -0.88
N GLU A 100 1.78 1.12 -1.24
CA GLU A 100 2.49 2.25 -0.69
C GLU A 100 1.52 3.20 -0.02
N MET A 101 1.85 3.62 1.18
CA MET A 101 1.13 4.66 1.89
C MET A 101 1.97 5.92 1.94
N TRP A 102 1.43 6.98 1.37
CA TRP A 102 2.03 8.30 1.35
C TRP A 102 1.20 9.26 2.17
N ALA A 103 1.84 10.16 2.86
CA ALA A 103 1.18 11.27 3.53
C ALA A 103 2.03 12.51 3.47
N GLU A 104 1.38 13.62 3.73
CA GLU A 104 2.01 14.90 3.93
C GLU A 104 2.29 15.09 5.42
N TYR A 105 3.56 15.23 5.78
CA TYR A 105 4.02 15.42 7.14
C TYR A 105 4.87 16.68 7.19
N ARG A 106 4.40 17.69 7.94
CA ARG A 106 5.07 19.02 8.04
C ARG A 106 5.33 19.68 6.70
N GLY A 107 4.39 19.56 5.75
CA GLY A 107 4.51 20.13 4.40
C GLY A 107 5.39 19.33 3.43
N LEU A 108 5.91 18.17 3.84
CA LEU A 108 6.68 17.27 2.98
C LEU A 108 5.89 16.01 2.67
N THR A 109 5.81 15.62 1.41
CA THR A 109 5.24 14.33 1.01
C THR A 109 6.24 13.23 1.30
N ILE A 110 5.91 12.35 2.23
CA ILE A 110 6.77 11.25 2.64
C ILE A 110 6.06 9.91 2.49
N GLN A 111 6.84 8.88 2.17
CA GLN A 111 6.37 7.51 2.19
C GLN A 111 6.38 7.01 3.64
N LEU A 112 5.19 6.74 4.17
CA LEU A 112 5.00 6.27 5.54
C LEU A 112 5.26 4.78 5.67
N TYR A 113 4.69 4.01 4.73
CA TYR A 113 4.69 2.56 4.82
C TYR A 113 4.68 1.92 3.43
N TYR A 114 5.39 0.81 3.31
CA TYR A 114 5.46 -0.04 2.13
C TYR A 114 5.25 -1.49 2.54
N CYS A 115 4.43 -2.24 1.80
CA CYS A 115 4.19 -3.66 2.05
C CYS A 115 3.72 -4.37 0.78
N ASP A 116 4.16 -5.63 0.63
CA ASP A 116 3.74 -6.51 -0.47
C ASP A 116 2.51 -7.36 -0.08
N ASP A 117 2.11 -7.35 1.20
CA ASP A 117 0.95 -8.09 1.72
C ASP A 117 -0.24 -7.15 1.87
N GLU A 118 -1.26 -7.36 1.04
CA GLU A 118 -2.49 -6.58 1.03
C GLU A 118 -3.24 -6.61 2.39
N ARG A 119 -3.26 -7.77 3.06
CA ARG A 119 -3.97 -7.91 4.34
C ARG A 119 -3.31 -7.07 5.42
N ARG A 120 -1.98 -7.12 5.50
CA ARG A 120 -1.20 -6.30 6.45
C ARG A 120 -1.33 -4.83 6.13
N TYR A 121 -1.23 -4.47 4.85
CA TYR A 121 -1.41 -3.10 4.40
C TYR A 121 -2.77 -2.54 4.81
N ASN A 122 -3.86 -3.26 4.52
CA ASN A 122 -5.22 -2.86 4.85
C ASN A 122 -5.45 -2.77 6.37
N ALA A 123 -4.81 -3.62 7.18
CA ALA A 123 -4.88 -3.53 8.64
C ALA A 123 -4.21 -2.25 9.16
N VAL A 124 -3.00 -1.95 8.67
CA VAL A 124 -2.24 -0.74 9.05
C VAL A 124 -2.97 0.52 8.58
N SER A 125 -3.42 0.56 7.33
CA SER A 125 -4.13 1.70 6.76
C SER A 125 -5.39 2.04 7.56
N ARG A 126 -6.22 1.05 7.88
CA ARG A 126 -7.42 1.25 8.71
C ARG A 126 -7.08 1.69 10.14
N ALA A 127 -5.98 1.21 10.69
CA ALA A 127 -5.56 1.62 12.03
C ALA A 127 -5.10 3.09 12.05
N VAL A 128 -4.31 3.51 11.05
CA VAL A 128 -3.83 4.90 10.92
C VAL A 128 -5.00 5.87 10.68
N ILE A 129 -5.94 5.50 9.80
CA ILE A 129 -7.14 6.33 9.54
C ILE A 129 -7.94 6.52 10.82
N ARG A 130 -8.22 5.43 11.56
CA ARG A 130 -8.96 5.51 12.84
C ARG A 130 -8.22 6.31 13.91
N ALA A 131 -6.90 6.17 14.01
CA ALA A 131 -6.10 6.95 14.94
C ALA A 131 -6.18 8.44 14.61
N ARG A 132 -6.11 8.80 13.32
CA ARG A 132 -6.25 10.17 12.85
C ARG A 132 -7.63 10.75 13.13
N GLU A 133 -8.69 10.00 12.86
CA GLU A 133 -10.07 10.43 13.14
C GLU A 133 -10.26 10.73 14.63
N ARG A 134 -9.72 9.89 15.52
CA ARG A 134 -9.78 10.13 16.97
C ARG A 134 -8.97 11.36 17.37
N ALA A 135 -7.74 11.46 16.91
CA ALA A 135 -6.90 12.61 17.18
C ALA A 135 -7.55 13.92 16.69
N TRP A 136 -8.26 13.89 15.57
CA TRP A 136 -9.01 15.02 15.07
C TRP A 136 -10.21 15.35 15.96
N LEU A 137 -10.96 14.34 16.39
CA LEU A 137 -12.11 14.53 17.31
C LEU A 137 -11.65 15.10 18.66
N GLU A 138 -10.53 14.62 19.21
CA GLU A 138 -9.98 15.12 20.48
C GLU A 138 -9.51 16.57 20.40
N ASN A 139 -8.97 16.98 19.25
CA ASN A 139 -8.42 18.32 19.03
C ASN A 139 -9.45 19.31 18.47
N SER A 140 -10.65 18.87 18.10
CA SER A 140 -11.71 19.76 17.59
C SER A 140 -12.43 20.44 18.74
N PRO A 141 -12.44 21.77 18.84
CA PRO A 141 -13.07 22.51 19.95
C PRO A 141 -14.57 22.30 20.08
N GLY A 142 -15.24 21.74 19.07
CA GLY A 142 -16.67 21.38 19.10
C GLY A 142 -16.97 19.92 19.44
N ALA A 143 -15.96 19.07 19.65
CA ALA A 143 -16.17 17.64 19.89
C ALA A 143 -16.88 17.35 21.22
N ALA A 144 -16.80 18.26 22.19
CA ALA A 144 -17.48 18.15 23.48
C ALA A 144 -18.99 18.45 23.39
N GLU A 145 -19.42 19.22 22.39
CA GLU A 145 -20.83 19.63 22.22
C GLU A 145 -21.67 18.67 21.36
N TYR A 146 -21.02 17.96 20.44
CA TYR A 146 -21.73 17.08 19.49
C TYR A 146 -22.44 15.87 20.12
N PRO A 147 -21.88 15.14 21.11
CA PRO A 147 -22.58 14.00 21.69
C PRO A 147 -23.85 14.38 22.46
N ALA A 148 -23.88 15.58 23.05
CA ALA A 148 -25.07 16.06 23.77
C ALA A 148 -26.17 16.46 22.78
N ALA A 149 -25.84 17.15 21.71
CA ALA A 149 -26.81 17.57 20.69
C ALA A 149 -27.35 16.38 19.88
N ALA A 150 -26.53 15.42 19.52
CA ALA A 150 -26.95 14.19 18.82
C ALA A 150 -27.83 13.31 19.74
N ALA A 151 -27.51 13.20 21.02
CA ALA A 151 -28.33 12.49 21.98
C ALA A 151 -29.67 13.17 22.16
N GLN A 152 -29.72 14.50 22.24
CA GLN A 152 -30.97 15.27 22.32
C GLN A 152 -31.85 15.11 21.07
N ALA A 153 -31.23 15.16 19.85
CA ALA A 153 -31.93 14.93 18.60
C ALA A 153 -32.54 13.53 18.49
N ALA A 154 -31.88 12.51 19.00
CA ALA A 154 -32.37 11.14 19.02
C ALA A 154 -33.60 10.98 19.94
N TRP A 155 -33.70 11.72 21.04
CA TRP A 155 -34.88 11.70 21.92
C TRP A 155 -36.10 12.30 21.26
N PHE A 156 -35.94 13.35 20.44
CA PHE A 156 -37.06 13.98 19.73
C PHE A 156 -37.62 13.13 18.60
N THR A 157 -36.83 12.27 17.99
CA THR A 157 -37.27 11.34 16.93
C THR A 157 -37.96 10.10 17.49
N GLN A 158 -37.75 9.73 18.76
CA GLN A 158 -38.40 8.59 19.38
C GLN A 158 -39.76 8.94 20.03
N ALA A 159 -40.08 10.23 20.19
CA ALA A 159 -41.31 10.71 20.84
C ALA A 159 -42.41 11.13 19.83
N ALA A 160 -42.21 10.96 18.53
CA ALA A 160 -43.17 11.18 17.44
C ALA A 160 -43.64 9.85 16.86
#